data_a0ca50c63f5d0cc053d720c9514267bc
#
_entry.id   a0ca50c63f5d0cc053d720c9514267bc
#
_cell.length_a   1.000
_cell.length_b   1.000
_cell.length_c   1.000
_cell.angle_alpha   90.00
_cell.angle_beta   90.00
_cell.angle_gamma   90.00
#
_symmetry.space_group_name_H-M   'P 1'
#
loop_
_entity.id
_entity.type
_entity.pdbx_description
1 polymer ?
#
loop_
_entity_poly.entity_id
_entity_poly.type
_entity_poly.pdbx_seq_one_letter_code
_entity_poly.pdbx_strand_id
1 'polypeptide(L)'
;IAQQSQKPVALVCTSGSAMLNYYPAIAEAFYSQIPLVVISADRPSHLIDIGDGQTIRQENVFQNHILFSANLKENDSEKNMIKLSKAFSLLHKVKGPIHINAPFDEPLYETEYTPIGKVIYGLKALEKIKYLDKSQYVLRPDFINSLRMLVN
;
A
#
# COMPACT_ATOMS: atom_id res chain seq x y z
N ILE A 1 13.02 10.17 -7.94
CA ILE A 1 12.89 10.90 -6.65
C ILE A 1 13.61 10.10 -5.55
N ALA A 2 13.23 8.85 -5.24
CA ALA A 2 13.82 8.05 -4.16
C ALA A 2 15.36 7.97 -4.24
N GLN A 3 15.89 7.72 -5.44
CA GLN A 3 17.33 7.65 -5.70
C GLN A 3 18.04 8.95 -5.36
N GLN A 4 17.48 10.09 -5.78
CA GLN A 4 18.08 11.41 -5.57
C GLN A 4 17.94 11.91 -4.15
N SER A 5 16.77 11.70 -3.54
CA SER A 5 16.49 12.16 -2.18
C SER A 5 17.04 11.23 -1.09
N GLN A 6 17.35 9.98 -1.45
CA GLN A 6 17.68 8.90 -0.53
C GLN A 6 16.58 8.63 0.52
N LYS A 7 15.36 9.07 0.22
CA LYS A 7 14.17 8.87 1.07
C LYS A 7 13.23 7.87 0.40
N PRO A 8 12.49 7.08 1.18
CA PRO A 8 11.47 6.19 0.64
C PRO A 8 10.42 6.94 -0.18
N VAL A 9 10.04 6.34 -1.31
CA VAL A 9 8.94 6.82 -2.16
C VAL A 9 7.93 5.69 -2.30
N ALA A 10 6.64 6.02 -2.13
CA ALA A 10 5.56 5.07 -2.28
C ALA A 10 4.96 5.13 -3.69
N LEU A 11 4.74 3.96 -4.28
CA LEU A 11 3.92 3.74 -5.47
C LEU A 11 2.65 3.02 -5.05
N VAL A 12 1.50 3.55 -5.42
CA VAL A 12 0.19 2.98 -5.06
C VAL A 12 -0.57 2.62 -6.32
N CYS A 13 -1.16 1.44 -6.36
CA CYS A 13 -2.00 1.01 -7.49
C CYS A 13 -3.20 0.16 -7.06
N THR A 14 -4.14 0.03 -7.98
CA THR A 14 -5.27 -0.88 -7.88
C THR A 14 -4.83 -2.34 -7.98
N SER A 15 -5.77 -3.27 -7.76
CA SER A 15 -5.56 -4.71 -7.90
C SER A 15 -5.35 -5.15 -9.36
N GLY A 16 -4.95 -6.39 -9.54
CA GLY A 16 -4.76 -7.01 -10.84
C GLY A 16 -3.42 -6.68 -11.50
N SER A 17 -3.36 -6.72 -12.80
CA SER A 17 -2.12 -6.56 -13.57
C SER A 17 -1.50 -5.17 -13.51
N ALA A 18 -2.20 -4.17 -12.95
CA ALA A 18 -1.69 -2.81 -12.81
C ALA A 18 -0.32 -2.77 -12.10
N MET A 19 -0.15 -3.54 -11.03
CA MET A 19 1.09 -3.61 -10.28
C MET A 19 2.26 -4.16 -11.07
N LEU A 20 2.01 -5.03 -12.05
CA LEU A 20 3.07 -5.64 -12.87
C LEU A 20 3.82 -4.61 -13.72
N ASN A 21 3.18 -3.48 -14.04
CA ASN A 21 3.83 -2.39 -14.76
C ASN A 21 4.96 -1.73 -13.97
N TYR A 22 5.00 -1.93 -12.65
CA TYR A 22 6.08 -1.43 -11.80
C TYR A 22 7.30 -2.35 -11.76
N TYR A 23 7.18 -3.60 -12.26
CA TYR A 23 8.22 -4.60 -12.07
C TYR A 23 9.59 -4.19 -12.60
N PRO A 24 9.74 -3.59 -13.78
CA PRO A 24 11.04 -3.13 -14.24
C PRO A 24 11.68 -2.12 -13.28
N ALA A 25 10.90 -1.17 -12.75
CA ALA A 25 11.38 -0.19 -11.79
C ALA A 25 11.70 -0.80 -10.42
N ILE A 26 10.94 -1.81 -10.00
CA ILE A 26 11.18 -2.57 -8.77
C ILE A 26 12.49 -3.34 -8.87
N ALA A 27 12.73 -4.03 -9.99
CA ALA A 27 13.96 -4.77 -10.21
C ALA A 27 15.18 -3.83 -10.20
N GLU A 28 15.11 -2.69 -10.90
CA GLU A 28 16.14 -1.66 -10.85
C GLU A 28 16.39 -1.14 -9.44
N ALA A 29 15.32 -0.86 -8.69
CA ALA A 29 15.42 -0.39 -7.32
C ALA A 29 16.05 -1.42 -6.38
N PHE A 30 15.86 -2.71 -6.64
CA PHE A 30 16.46 -3.80 -5.87
C PHE A 30 17.97 -3.84 -6.04
N TYR A 31 18.46 -3.86 -7.28
CA TYR A 31 19.90 -3.92 -7.57
C TYR A 31 20.62 -2.61 -7.25
N SER A 32 19.92 -1.48 -7.37
CA SER A 32 20.48 -0.15 -7.08
C SER A 32 20.26 0.30 -5.62
N GLN A 33 19.69 -0.56 -4.76
CA GLN A 33 19.43 -0.26 -3.35
C GLN A 33 18.61 1.03 -3.14
N ILE A 34 17.62 1.25 -3.99
CA ILE A 34 16.75 2.43 -3.92
C ILE A 34 15.56 2.11 -3.01
N PRO A 35 15.29 2.92 -1.97
CA PRO A 35 14.19 2.68 -1.06
C PRO A 35 12.84 2.97 -1.74
N LEU A 36 12.12 1.92 -2.13
CA LEU A 36 10.83 1.98 -2.80
C LEU A 36 9.78 1.20 -2.02
N VAL A 37 8.61 1.79 -1.81
CA VAL A 37 7.46 1.14 -1.17
C VAL A 37 6.38 0.93 -2.23
N VAL A 38 6.12 -0.29 -2.61
CA VAL A 38 5.03 -0.63 -3.52
C VAL A 38 3.81 -1.02 -2.69
N ILE A 39 2.70 -0.32 -2.87
CA ILE A 39 1.43 -0.59 -2.19
C ILE A 39 0.41 -0.94 -3.27
N SER A 40 -0.03 -2.19 -3.28
CA SER A 40 -1.09 -2.65 -4.17
C SER A 40 -2.36 -2.97 -3.38
N ALA A 41 -3.52 -2.53 -3.88
CA ALA A 41 -4.76 -3.14 -3.49
C ALA A 41 -4.80 -4.58 -4.01
N ASP A 42 -5.57 -5.45 -3.35
CA ASP A 42 -5.82 -6.81 -3.82
C ASP A 42 -7.29 -7.16 -3.61
N ARG A 43 -7.75 -8.20 -4.29
CA ARG A 43 -9.05 -8.80 -4.02
C ARG A 43 -8.94 -9.75 -2.82
N PRO A 44 -10.06 -9.99 -2.10
CA PRO A 44 -10.11 -11.01 -1.06
C PRO A 44 -9.75 -12.39 -1.61
N SER A 45 -9.22 -13.24 -0.76
CA SER A 45 -8.71 -14.56 -1.18
C SER A 45 -9.77 -15.45 -1.86
N HIS A 46 -11.06 -15.28 -1.51
CA HIS A 46 -12.15 -16.06 -2.10
C HIS A 46 -12.50 -15.64 -3.54
N LEU A 47 -12.03 -14.49 -4.00
CA LEU A 47 -12.22 -14.02 -5.38
C LEU A 47 -11.01 -14.30 -6.29
N ILE A 48 -9.93 -14.84 -5.73
CA ILE A 48 -8.73 -15.18 -6.51
C ILE A 48 -8.95 -16.52 -7.23
N ASP A 49 -8.54 -16.58 -8.52
CA ASP A 49 -8.61 -17.76 -9.40
C ASP A 49 -10.02 -18.21 -9.78
N ILE A 50 -11.05 -17.40 -9.60
CA ILE A 50 -12.42 -17.70 -10.05
C ILE A 50 -12.87 -16.91 -11.29
N GLY A 51 -11.97 -16.12 -11.88
CA GLY A 51 -12.27 -15.29 -13.05
C GLY A 51 -12.86 -13.91 -12.71
N ASP A 52 -12.78 -13.48 -11.45
CA ASP A 52 -13.19 -12.12 -11.07
C ASP A 52 -12.31 -11.06 -11.73
N GLY A 53 -12.92 -9.90 -12.05
CA GLY A 53 -12.24 -8.81 -12.74
C GLY A 53 -11.11 -8.19 -11.92
N GLN A 54 -10.05 -7.76 -12.60
CA GLN A 54 -8.85 -7.16 -11.97
C GLN A 54 -8.22 -8.04 -10.87
N THR A 55 -8.19 -9.35 -11.09
CA THR A 55 -7.68 -10.33 -10.14
C THR A 55 -6.52 -11.10 -10.75
N ILE A 56 -5.41 -11.17 -10.04
CA ILE A 56 -4.27 -12.04 -10.31
C ILE A 56 -3.71 -12.56 -8.99
N ARG A 57 -2.81 -13.54 -9.04
CA ARG A 57 -2.07 -13.99 -7.84
C ARG A 57 -1.01 -12.96 -7.47
N GLN A 58 -1.36 -12.00 -6.59
CA GLN A 58 -0.49 -10.88 -6.21
C GLN A 58 0.48 -11.22 -5.08
N GLU A 59 0.11 -12.19 -4.24
CA GLU A 59 0.92 -12.57 -3.11
C GLU A 59 2.33 -13.03 -3.58
N ASN A 60 3.36 -12.36 -3.06
CA ASN A 60 4.76 -12.62 -3.38
C ASN A 60 5.15 -12.47 -4.87
N VAL A 61 4.37 -11.78 -5.69
CA VAL A 61 4.62 -11.63 -7.13
C VAL A 61 5.99 -11.03 -7.45
N PHE A 62 6.52 -10.18 -6.57
CA PHE A 62 7.83 -9.54 -6.72
C PHE A 62 8.96 -10.20 -5.91
N GLN A 63 8.73 -11.39 -5.33
CA GLN A 63 9.61 -12.00 -4.33
C GLN A 63 11.10 -12.03 -4.69
N ASN A 64 11.43 -12.13 -5.99
CA ASN A 64 12.82 -12.21 -6.44
C ASN A 64 13.55 -10.85 -6.44
N HIS A 65 12.82 -9.74 -6.35
CA HIS A 65 13.37 -8.38 -6.49
C HIS A 65 12.83 -7.41 -5.44
N ILE A 66 12.52 -7.90 -4.24
CA ILE A 66 12.13 -7.09 -3.08
C ILE A 66 12.77 -7.62 -1.81
N LEU A 67 12.92 -6.76 -0.81
CA LEU A 67 13.44 -7.14 0.49
C LEU A 67 12.42 -7.92 1.31
N PHE A 68 11.13 -7.58 1.17
CA PHE A 68 10.04 -8.22 1.89
C PHE A 68 8.68 -7.93 1.25
N SER A 69 7.80 -8.94 1.26
CA SER A 69 6.39 -8.82 0.91
C SER A 69 5.52 -8.89 2.17
N ALA A 70 4.83 -7.79 2.49
CA ALA A 70 3.86 -7.74 3.57
C ALA A 70 2.46 -8.01 2.99
N ASN A 71 2.07 -9.28 2.92
CA ASN A 71 0.72 -9.68 2.51
C ASN A 71 -0.21 -9.51 3.72
N LEU A 72 -1.01 -8.45 3.71
CA LEU A 72 -1.94 -8.12 4.79
C LEU A 72 -3.16 -9.04 4.75
N LYS A 73 -3.83 -9.18 5.87
CA LYS A 73 -5.08 -9.95 5.99
C LYS A 73 -6.12 -9.11 6.69
N GLU A 74 -7.37 -9.26 6.27
CA GLU A 74 -8.49 -8.67 7.00
C GLU A 74 -8.56 -9.23 8.42
N ASN A 75 -9.02 -8.40 9.35
CA ASN A 75 -9.25 -8.78 10.75
C ASN A 75 -8.03 -9.37 11.50
N ASP A 76 -6.81 -9.14 11.03
CA ASP A 76 -5.57 -9.62 11.65
C ASP A 76 -4.58 -8.47 11.89
N SER A 77 -5.05 -7.44 12.59
CA SER A 77 -4.30 -6.19 12.80
C SER A 77 -2.94 -6.43 13.47
N GLU A 78 -2.85 -7.32 14.44
CA GLU A 78 -1.60 -7.61 15.15
C GLU A 78 -0.55 -8.19 14.21
N LYS A 79 -0.89 -9.24 13.44
CA LYS A 79 0.06 -9.83 12.48
C LYS A 79 0.37 -8.89 11.32
N ASN A 80 -0.59 -8.06 10.90
CA ASN A 80 -0.34 -7.03 9.90
C ASN A 80 0.69 -6.02 10.39
N MET A 81 0.59 -5.58 11.65
CA MET A 81 1.58 -4.68 12.26
C MET A 81 2.97 -5.29 12.33
N ILE A 82 3.08 -6.57 12.68
CA ILE A 82 4.36 -7.29 12.69
C ILE A 82 4.98 -7.30 11.28
N LYS A 83 4.19 -7.62 10.25
CA LYS A 83 4.66 -7.65 8.85
C LYS A 83 5.11 -6.26 8.37
N LEU A 84 4.32 -5.22 8.66
CA LEU A 84 4.65 -3.85 8.31
C LEU A 84 5.93 -3.39 9.00
N SER A 85 6.04 -3.60 10.32
CA SER A 85 7.24 -3.25 11.09
C SER A 85 8.49 -3.94 10.53
N LYS A 86 8.38 -5.21 10.13
CA LYS A 86 9.48 -5.95 9.49
C LYS A 86 9.84 -5.35 8.14
N ALA A 87 8.84 -5.06 7.28
CA ALA A 87 9.04 -4.47 5.97
C ALA A 87 9.79 -3.14 6.06
N PHE A 88 9.31 -2.23 6.91
CA PHE A 88 9.94 -0.91 7.09
C PHE A 88 11.31 -0.98 7.76
N SER A 89 11.50 -1.89 8.70
CA SER A 89 12.84 -2.12 9.28
C SER A 89 13.86 -2.52 8.21
N LEU A 90 13.48 -3.41 7.29
CA LEU A 90 14.34 -3.80 6.17
C LEU A 90 14.59 -2.66 5.19
N LEU A 91 13.54 -1.91 4.83
CA LEU A 91 13.63 -0.73 3.97
C LEU A 91 14.66 0.27 4.50
N HIS A 92 14.65 0.55 5.80
CA HIS A 92 15.57 1.51 6.42
C HIS A 92 16.99 0.97 6.58
N LYS A 93 17.14 -0.32 6.96
CA LYS A 93 18.45 -0.90 7.26
C LYS A 93 19.21 -1.31 6.01
N VAL A 94 18.53 -1.92 5.05
CA VAL A 94 19.15 -2.53 3.87
C VAL A 94 19.08 -1.62 2.65
N LYS A 95 18.08 -0.75 2.60
CA LYS A 95 17.69 0.07 1.45
C LYS A 95 17.38 -0.79 0.21
N GLY A 96 16.16 -0.71 -0.25
CA GLY A 96 15.67 -1.47 -1.39
C GLY A 96 14.14 -1.49 -1.40
N PRO A 97 13.52 -2.10 -2.39
CA PRO A 97 12.07 -2.11 -2.50
C PRO A 97 11.43 -3.10 -1.53
N ILE A 98 10.25 -2.73 -1.03
CA ILE A 98 9.33 -3.59 -0.29
C ILE A 98 7.96 -3.55 -0.95
N HIS A 99 7.16 -4.59 -0.76
CA HIS A 99 5.80 -4.67 -1.25
C HIS A 99 4.80 -4.84 -0.10
N ILE A 100 3.74 -4.05 -0.11
CA ILE A 100 2.60 -4.15 0.79
C ILE A 100 1.39 -4.52 -0.06
N ASN A 101 0.90 -5.74 0.08
CA ASN A 101 -0.29 -6.23 -0.59
C ASN A 101 -1.48 -6.14 0.36
N ALA A 102 -2.50 -5.35 0.01
CA ALA A 102 -3.62 -5.02 0.87
C ALA A 102 -4.94 -5.49 0.24
N PRO A 103 -5.52 -6.61 0.69
CA PRO A 103 -6.83 -7.07 0.23
C PRO A 103 -7.93 -6.18 0.78
N PHE A 104 -8.94 -5.92 -0.07
CA PHE A 104 -10.15 -5.17 0.25
C PHE A 104 -11.36 -5.93 -0.28
N ASP A 105 -12.37 -6.08 0.57
CA ASP A 105 -13.67 -6.64 0.21
C ASP A 105 -14.71 -5.55 0.01
N GLU A 106 -15.77 -5.85 -0.70
CA GLU A 106 -16.93 -4.97 -0.83
C GLU A 106 -17.86 -5.09 0.40
N PRO A 107 -18.57 -4.02 0.76
CA PRO A 107 -18.64 -2.73 0.06
C PRO A 107 -17.44 -1.82 0.36
N LEU A 108 -16.80 -1.32 -0.69
CA LEU A 108 -15.70 -0.34 -0.58
C LEU A 108 -16.19 1.05 -0.16
N TYR A 109 -17.49 1.27 -0.21
CA TYR A 109 -18.15 2.56 -0.06
C TYR A 109 -19.11 2.56 1.13
N GLU A 110 -18.58 2.55 2.32
CA GLU A 110 -19.36 2.93 3.50
C GLU A 110 -19.36 4.44 3.60
N THR A 111 -20.53 5.06 3.45
CA THR A 111 -20.71 6.49 3.66
C THR A 111 -20.73 6.80 5.15
N GLU A 112 -19.56 6.98 5.74
CA GLU A 112 -19.47 7.66 7.02
C GLU A 112 -19.35 9.16 6.79
N TYR A 113 -20.17 9.94 7.51
CA TYR A 113 -20.15 11.42 7.47
C TYR A 113 -18.92 12.05 8.13
N THR A 114 -17.77 11.39 8.09
CA THR A 114 -16.54 11.91 8.66
C THR A 114 -15.76 12.62 7.56
N PRO A 115 -15.51 13.93 7.66
CA PRO A 115 -14.74 14.64 6.63
C PRO A 115 -13.35 14.02 6.50
N ILE A 116 -12.98 13.62 5.27
CA ILE A 116 -11.68 13.03 4.93
C ILE A 116 -10.50 13.86 5.51
N GLY A 117 -10.65 15.18 5.58
CA GLY A 117 -9.64 16.08 6.14
C GLY A 117 -9.33 15.87 7.63
N LYS A 118 -10.17 15.17 8.40
CA LYS A 118 -9.86 14.79 9.80
C LYS A 118 -9.08 13.50 9.92
N VAL A 119 -9.08 12.69 8.89
CA VAL A 119 -8.51 11.34 8.92
C VAL A 119 -7.04 11.33 8.49
N ILE A 120 -6.60 12.34 7.75
CA ILE A 120 -5.23 12.43 7.23
C ILE A 120 -4.52 13.61 7.90
N TYR A 121 -4.40 13.57 9.21
CA TYR A 121 -3.61 14.53 9.95
C TYR A 121 -2.12 14.24 9.73
N GLY A 122 -1.40 15.20 9.17
CA GLY A 122 0.05 15.17 9.02
C GLY A 122 0.59 15.45 7.61
N LEU A 123 -0.26 15.43 6.57
CA LEU A 123 0.16 15.80 5.23
C LEU A 123 -0.38 17.20 4.85
N LYS A 124 0.45 18.22 4.93
CA LYS A 124 0.10 19.61 4.53
C LYS A 124 -0.53 19.73 3.14
N ALA A 125 -0.30 18.75 2.26
CA ALA A 125 -0.93 18.68 0.94
C ALA A 125 -2.46 18.45 1.00
N LEU A 126 -2.99 17.95 2.10
CA LEU A 126 -4.40 17.58 2.25
C LEU A 126 -5.27 18.69 2.84
N GLU A 127 -4.70 19.78 3.33
CA GLU A 127 -5.49 20.97 3.67
C GLU A 127 -6.24 21.54 2.46
N LYS A 128 -5.75 21.29 1.24
CA LYS A 128 -6.40 21.65 -0.02
C LYS A 128 -7.60 20.79 -0.38
N ILE A 129 -7.76 19.61 0.24
CA ILE A 129 -8.88 18.68 -0.01
C ILE A 129 -10.16 19.10 0.76
N LYS A 130 -10.12 20.13 1.58
CA LYS A 130 -11.31 20.71 2.26
C LYS A 130 -12.45 21.09 1.32
N TYR A 131 -12.22 21.16 0.03
CA TYR A 131 -13.16 21.56 -1.01
C TYR A 131 -13.66 20.41 -1.91
N LEU A 132 -13.25 19.17 -1.65
CA LEU A 132 -13.79 18.04 -2.39
C LEU A 132 -15.17 17.69 -1.83
N ASP A 133 -16.11 17.48 -2.73
CA ASP A 133 -17.51 17.23 -2.48
C ASP A 133 -17.70 16.11 -1.45
N LYS A 134 -18.70 16.28 -0.56
CA LYS A 134 -19.03 15.37 0.54
C LYS A 134 -19.44 13.95 0.11
N SER A 135 -19.57 13.71 -1.20
CA SER A 135 -19.88 12.41 -1.80
C SER A 135 -18.65 11.54 -2.07
N GLN A 136 -17.45 11.95 -1.65
CA GLN A 136 -16.22 11.25 -2.01
C GLN A 136 -15.70 10.33 -0.90
N TYR A 137 -15.30 9.19 -1.31
CA TYR A 137 -14.85 7.95 -0.70
C TYR A 137 -13.97 8.10 0.55
N VAL A 138 -14.32 7.38 1.61
CA VAL A 138 -13.56 7.33 2.87
C VAL A 138 -12.82 5.99 2.93
N LEU A 139 -11.50 6.04 3.03
CA LEU A 139 -10.70 4.87 3.37
C LEU A 139 -11.05 4.39 4.78
N ARG A 140 -11.17 3.08 4.99
CA ARG A 140 -11.48 2.52 6.33
C ARG A 140 -10.48 3.04 7.38
N PRO A 141 -10.94 3.32 8.60
CA PRO A 141 -10.11 3.85 9.68
C PRO A 141 -8.85 3.02 9.97
N ASP A 142 -8.95 1.71 9.86
CA ASP A 142 -7.87 0.76 10.12
C ASP A 142 -6.73 0.90 9.13
N PHE A 143 -7.03 1.10 7.85
CA PHE A 143 -6.04 1.35 6.82
C PHE A 143 -5.32 2.68 7.04
N ILE A 144 -6.07 3.69 7.43
CA ILE A 144 -5.54 5.02 7.72
C ILE A 144 -4.65 5.02 8.96
N ASN A 145 -5.06 4.29 10.02
CA ASN A 145 -4.24 4.14 11.21
C ASN A 145 -2.94 3.40 10.90
N SER A 146 -3.00 2.39 10.04
CA SER A 146 -1.80 1.68 9.57
C SER A 146 -0.86 2.62 8.79
N LEU A 147 -1.39 3.47 7.91
CA LEU A 147 -0.59 4.47 7.18
C LEU A 147 -0.02 5.56 8.12
N ARG A 148 -0.76 5.99 9.16
CA ARG A 148 -0.26 6.97 10.15
C ARG A 148 0.99 6.50 10.87
N MET A 149 1.06 5.21 11.22
CA MET A 149 2.22 4.65 11.90
C MET A 149 3.45 4.52 10.98
N LEU A 150 3.28 4.70 9.67
CA LEU A 150 4.36 4.61 8.69
C LEU A 150 5.04 5.97 8.42
N VAL A 151 4.43 7.07 8.83
CA VAL A 151 4.87 8.46 8.53
C VAL A 151 5.50 9.15 9.75
N ASN A 152 5.31 8.62 10.95
CA ASN A 152 5.96 9.03 12.21
C ASN A 152 7.14 8.12 12.54
#